data_e7ffcb013f7b069ffc3cf6a1a0ad22e7
#
_entry.id   e7ffcb013f7b069ffc3cf6a1a0ad22e7
#
_cell.length_a   1.000
_cell.length_b   1.000
_cell.length_c   1.000
_cell.angle_alpha   90.00
_cell.angle_beta   90.00
_cell.angle_gamma   90.00
#
_symmetry.space_group_name_H-M   'P 1'
#
loop_
_entity.id
_entity.type
_entity.pdbx_description
1 polymer ?
#
loop_
_entity_poly.entity_id
_entity_poly.type
_entity_poly.pdbx_seq_one_letter_code
_entity_poly.pdbx_strand_id
1 'polypeptide(L)'
;MNSKYIRILICIILSLTCGPSINEGLSLFGGQSLLPTPAEETNYRQYTQNEAIAAFLSRLDALSPELSVQVVGRTLPTDEYAARDIFLAIFSQNAAASPEALDRAKPTVLFTAAQHGNEQSAKEAVLWLLRDLAVGDLRPLLKKVNVLVMPQTNPYGNFMNIRANEIDLDMNRDHIKLEAEGVQAIHRVFRAWMPEVTIDVHEKGDDYYRVSIGCVSNINIGWDLQDFSRKVILAEVEKSLKKRNFTFHEYLVTEDLGVDTSSGAAYGRGEAGPREEMKRYSTTDLNDGRNSLGIFETLSFIQEGASRHDLETLRDRARWQYNGLRAFLESVAGHAVEVLKMVKDDRARLLERAAASAENDVVHLRMKFARDPAQPELLLKRFERVASPIRGVLKVDKKAGETLSAGDIAPYPAPPSVKVVDEVVKHWFPGVEPTLSVARPRGYIVRGDRLDIVETLLALGVEVGTFDKSGLVDAELYEVKDIVPAKLDYLAPEKIEVATKALPTAVQKGDFYVACAQPAANLVPCLLEPQSEFGLIRYWMFKLVPEAGGVFPIFRVARSPALPVTPYKRWRS
;
A
#
# COMPACT_ATOMS: atom_id res chain seq x y z
N MET A 1 45.25 20.24 46.93
CA MET A 1 45.27 19.36 48.10
C MET A 1 43.89 18.74 48.27
N ASN A 2 43.84 17.49 48.02
CA ASN A 2 43.07 16.37 48.56
C ASN A 2 41.83 16.60 49.44
N SER A 3 40.74 15.92 49.11
CA SER A 3 40.02 14.95 49.94
C SER A 3 38.66 14.64 49.28
N LYS A 4 38.38 13.54 48.70
CA LYS A 4 38.04 12.16 49.10
C LYS A 4 36.75 12.01 49.91
N TYR A 5 35.74 11.37 49.28
CA TYR A 5 34.73 10.41 49.70
C TYR A 5 33.91 10.65 50.99
N ILE A 6 32.56 10.61 50.84
CA ILE A 6 31.68 9.84 51.74
C ILE A 6 30.47 9.35 50.92
N ARG A 7 30.33 8.03 50.83
CA ARG A 7 29.12 7.32 50.43
C ARG A 7 28.23 7.18 51.68
N ILE A 8 26.95 7.58 51.57
CA ILE A 8 25.96 7.18 52.55
C ILE A 8 25.01 6.21 51.90
N LEU A 9 25.05 4.97 52.40
CA LEU A 9 24.14 3.88 52.12
C LEU A 9 22.92 4.07 53.04
N ILE A 10 21.72 4.31 52.50
CA ILE A 10 20.47 4.22 53.27
C ILE A 10 19.73 2.99 52.81
N CYS A 11 19.79 1.94 53.64
CA CYS A 11 18.89 0.80 53.58
C CYS A 11 17.58 1.18 54.23
N ILE A 12 16.50 1.16 53.48
CA ILE A 12 15.13 1.15 54.05
C ILE A 12 14.55 -0.21 53.74
N ILE A 13 14.42 -1.02 54.76
CA ILE A 13 13.65 -2.26 54.80
C ILE A 13 12.21 -1.86 54.98
N LEU A 14 11.35 -2.22 54.04
CA LEU A 14 9.90 -2.26 54.20
C LEU A 14 9.39 -3.64 53.78
N SER A 15 8.76 -4.22 54.77
CA SER A 15 8.24 -5.57 54.86
C SER A 15 7.17 -5.93 53.84
N LEU A 16 7.23 -7.16 53.41
CA LEU A 16 6.32 -7.98 52.59
C LEU A 16 4.85 -7.87 53.07
N THR A 17 3.96 -7.64 52.12
CA THR A 17 2.69 -8.34 52.04
C THR A 17 2.55 -8.98 50.66
N CYS A 18 2.51 -10.31 50.62
CA CYS A 18 2.28 -11.11 49.44
C CYS A 18 0.86 -10.91 48.88
N GLY A 19 0.78 -10.44 47.62
CA GLY A 19 -0.34 -10.67 46.72
C GLY A 19 0.15 -11.51 45.53
N PRO A 20 -0.65 -12.36 44.90
CA PRO A 20 -0.16 -13.33 43.95
C PRO A 20 0.43 -12.66 42.69
N SER A 21 1.62 -13.06 42.34
CA SER A 21 2.40 -12.66 41.17
C SER A 21 1.69 -13.07 39.88
N ILE A 22 1.20 -12.09 39.12
CA ILE A 22 0.85 -12.27 37.71
C ILE A 22 2.15 -12.11 36.90
N ASN A 23 2.92 -13.17 36.83
CA ASN A 23 4.14 -13.26 36.04
C ASN A 23 4.18 -14.59 35.25
N GLU A 24 3.10 -14.91 34.53
CA GLU A 24 3.05 -16.04 33.60
C GLU A 24 2.68 -15.59 32.19
N GLY A 25 3.54 -14.80 31.55
CA GLY A 25 3.31 -14.37 30.15
C GLY A 25 4.54 -13.87 29.40
N LEU A 26 5.68 -13.74 30.08
CA LEU A 26 6.88 -13.07 29.51
C LEU A 26 8.08 -14.01 29.29
N SER A 27 7.89 -15.31 29.31
CA SER A 27 9.00 -16.27 29.19
C SER A 27 8.83 -17.20 27.98
N LEU A 28 8.96 -16.65 26.76
CA LEU A 28 9.16 -17.48 25.56
C LEU A 28 10.32 -17.03 24.66
N PHE A 29 11.05 -15.98 25.02
CA PHE A 29 12.25 -15.57 24.29
C PHE A 29 13.34 -15.18 25.31
N GLY A 30 14.55 -15.72 25.13
CA GLY A 30 15.67 -15.66 26.06
C GLY A 30 15.91 -14.30 26.73
N GLY A 31 15.73 -14.27 28.03
CA GLY A 31 16.49 -13.58 29.06
C GLY A 31 16.73 -12.06 29.02
N GLN A 32 16.30 -11.29 28.04
CA GLN A 32 16.34 -9.83 28.09
C GLN A 32 14.91 -9.28 28.09
N SER A 33 14.63 -8.37 29.03
CA SER A 33 13.38 -7.59 29.05
C SER A 33 13.36 -6.72 27.80
N LEU A 34 12.65 -7.16 26.76
CA LEU A 34 12.43 -6.36 25.57
C LEU A 34 11.66 -5.09 25.95
N LEU A 35 11.98 -3.97 25.30
CA LEU A 35 11.24 -2.72 25.42
C LEU A 35 9.76 -2.98 25.08
N PRO A 36 8.79 -2.77 26.00
CA PRO A 36 7.39 -2.98 25.67
C PRO A 36 6.90 -1.95 24.65
N THR A 37 6.02 -2.36 23.73
CA THR A 37 5.31 -1.45 22.86
C THR A 37 4.23 -0.69 23.65
N PRO A 38 3.71 0.46 23.15
CA PRO A 38 2.69 1.20 23.85
C PRO A 38 1.42 0.39 24.18
N ALA A 39 1.00 -0.52 23.27
CA ALA A 39 -0.14 -1.39 23.53
C ALA A 39 0.18 -2.43 24.63
N GLU A 40 1.40 -2.97 24.67
CA GLU A 40 1.84 -3.87 25.74
C GLU A 40 1.89 -3.17 27.11
N GLU A 41 2.33 -1.91 27.16
CA GLU A 41 2.35 -1.09 28.40
C GLU A 41 0.95 -0.93 29.01
N THR A 42 -0.08 -0.86 28.16
CA THR A 42 -1.49 -0.79 28.60
C THR A 42 -2.17 -2.16 28.72
N ASN A 43 -1.41 -3.26 28.50
CA ASN A 43 -1.96 -4.60 28.38
C ASN A 43 -3.11 -4.67 27.34
N TYR A 44 -2.93 -3.96 26.21
CA TYR A 44 -3.88 -3.87 25.09
C TYR A 44 -5.26 -3.31 25.48
N ARG A 45 -5.33 -2.49 26.54
CA ARG A 45 -6.56 -1.82 26.96
C ARG A 45 -6.83 -0.51 26.22
N GLN A 46 -5.88 -0.09 25.40
CA GLN A 46 -5.96 1.13 24.59
C GLN A 46 -5.31 0.88 23.22
N TYR A 47 -5.85 1.52 22.19
CA TYR A 47 -5.17 1.63 20.90
C TYR A 47 -4.01 2.63 21.02
N THR A 48 -2.87 2.28 20.44
CA THR A 48 -1.70 3.16 20.41
C THR A 48 -1.99 4.43 19.61
N GLN A 49 -1.83 5.58 20.22
CA GLN A 49 -2.03 6.89 19.59
C GLN A 49 -0.72 7.42 18.98
N ASN A 50 -0.82 8.42 18.11
CA ASN A 50 0.31 8.98 17.35
C ASN A 50 1.43 9.48 18.26
N GLU A 51 1.10 10.13 19.38
CA GLU A 51 2.09 10.61 20.35
C GLU A 51 2.85 9.48 21.04
N ALA A 52 2.16 8.36 21.31
CA ALA A 52 2.79 7.18 21.88
C ALA A 52 3.70 6.49 20.85
N ILE A 53 3.34 6.51 19.56
CA ILE A 53 4.22 6.05 18.46
C ILE A 53 5.48 6.91 18.42
N ALA A 54 5.34 8.25 18.43
CA ALA A 54 6.49 9.16 18.42
C ALA A 54 7.45 8.90 19.59
N ALA A 55 6.91 8.76 20.80
CA ALA A 55 7.70 8.45 21.99
C ALA A 55 8.37 7.07 21.90
N PHE A 56 7.69 6.07 21.37
CA PHE A 56 8.23 4.73 21.16
C PHE A 56 9.36 4.72 20.15
N LEU A 57 9.17 5.38 19.00
CA LEU A 57 10.21 5.52 17.96
C LEU A 57 11.45 6.24 18.51
N SER A 58 11.28 7.30 19.28
CA SER A 58 12.40 8.01 19.94
C SER A 58 13.18 7.10 20.92
N ARG A 59 12.47 6.24 21.66
CA ARG A 59 13.13 5.26 22.55
C ARG A 59 13.91 4.20 21.76
N LEU A 60 13.35 3.72 20.65
CA LEU A 60 14.03 2.76 19.77
C LEU A 60 15.26 3.37 19.10
N ASP A 61 15.16 4.61 18.61
CA ASP A 61 16.26 5.35 17.99
C ASP A 61 17.46 5.49 18.97
N ALA A 62 17.16 5.81 20.22
CA ALA A 62 18.20 5.88 21.27
C ALA A 62 18.87 4.53 21.60
N LEU A 63 18.23 3.39 21.27
CA LEU A 63 18.71 2.05 21.57
C LEU A 63 19.35 1.33 20.40
N SER A 64 19.00 1.72 19.17
CA SER A 64 19.46 1.04 17.94
C SER A 64 20.30 1.97 17.07
N PRO A 65 21.58 1.73 16.94
CA PRO A 65 22.44 2.53 16.04
C PRO A 65 22.12 2.34 14.55
N GLU A 66 21.32 1.34 14.19
CA GLU A 66 20.88 1.10 12.81
C GLU A 66 19.59 1.81 12.44
N LEU A 67 18.91 2.45 13.39
CA LEU A 67 17.66 3.16 13.18
C LEU A 67 17.90 4.66 12.95
N SER A 68 17.13 5.22 12.04
CA SER A 68 16.92 6.67 11.88
C SER A 68 15.42 6.94 11.74
N VAL A 69 14.91 7.98 12.36
CA VAL A 69 13.48 8.33 12.33
C VAL A 69 13.28 9.70 11.69
N GLN A 70 12.31 9.80 10.80
CA GLN A 70 11.98 11.03 10.08
C GLN A 70 10.48 11.31 10.11
N VAL A 71 10.11 12.59 10.05
CA VAL A 71 8.75 13.03 9.72
C VAL A 71 8.70 13.24 8.21
N VAL A 72 7.83 12.48 7.52
CA VAL A 72 7.72 12.47 6.05
C VAL A 72 6.42 13.09 5.55
N GLY A 73 5.53 13.47 6.45
CA GLY A 73 4.26 14.13 6.15
C GLY A 73 3.56 14.56 7.41
N ARG A 74 2.43 15.21 7.25
CA ARG A 74 1.58 15.65 8.35
C ARG A 74 0.13 15.69 7.89
N THR A 75 -0.80 15.19 8.71
CA THR A 75 -2.23 15.26 8.42
C THR A 75 -2.73 16.70 8.42
N LEU A 76 -3.86 16.95 7.76
CA LEU A 76 -4.54 18.21 7.89
C LEU A 76 -5.19 18.31 9.29
N PRO A 77 -5.27 19.52 9.88
CA PRO A 77 -6.03 19.72 11.10
C PRO A 77 -7.53 19.74 10.79
N THR A 78 -8.34 19.31 11.77
CA THR A 78 -9.79 19.54 11.79
C THR A 78 -10.14 20.37 13.02
N ASP A 79 -11.42 20.74 13.17
CA ASP A 79 -11.87 21.50 14.35
C ASP A 79 -11.63 20.75 15.67
N GLU A 80 -11.63 19.40 15.60
CA GLU A 80 -11.55 18.53 16.78
C GLU A 80 -10.22 17.78 16.90
N TYR A 81 -9.36 17.82 15.86
CA TYR A 81 -8.12 17.05 15.80
C TYR A 81 -6.98 17.88 15.22
N ALA A 82 -5.96 18.11 16.02
CA ALA A 82 -4.76 18.82 15.57
C ALA A 82 -3.98 17.97 14.57
N ALA A 83 -3.31 18.61 13.61
CA ALA A 83 -2.44 17.92 12.67
C ALA A 83 -1.40 17.04 13.37
N ARG A 84 -1.14 15.84 12.86
CA ARG A 84 -0.21 14.86 13.41
C ARG A 84 0.85 14.48 12.39
N ASP A 85 2.04 14.20 12.90
CA ASP A 85 3.17 13.79 12.07
C ASP A 85 3.01 12.36 11.55
N ILE A 86 3.45 12.14 10.33
CA ILE A 86 3.56 10.82 9.70
C ILE A 86 5.04 10.44 9.70
N PHE A 87 5.36 9.34 10.39
CA PHE A 87 6.73 8.93 10.64
C PHE A 87 7.22 7.89 9.62
N LEU A 88 8.52 7.97 9.31
CA LEU A 88 9.30 6.95 8.62
C LEU A 88 10.43 6.49 9.54
N ALA A 89 10.43 5.21 9.89
CA ALA A 89 11.56 4.56 10.54
C ALA A 89 12.41 3.86 9.48
N ILE A 90 13.71 4.12 9.48
CA ILE A 90 14.67 3.65 8.49
C ILE A 90 15.69 2.77 9.21
N PHE A 91 15.70 1.49 8.90
CA PHE A 91 16.69 0.54 9.39
C PHE A 91 17.69 0.21 8.30
N SER A 92 18.94 0.50 8.55
CA SER A 92 20.05 0.11 7.68
C SER A 92 21.30 -0.11 8.53
N GLN A 93 22.17 -1.04 8.10
CA GLN A 93 23.36 -1.38 8.85
C GLN A 93 24.33 -0.20 9.03
N ASN A 94 24.27 0.78 8.15
CA ASN A 94 25.07 2.00 8.15
C ASN A 94 24.32 3.24 8.68
N ALA A 95 23.16 3.06 9.33
CA ALA A 95 22.34 4.13 9.86
C ALA A 95 22.01 5.23 8.80
N ALA A 96 21.64 4.80 7.60
CA ALA A 96 21.33 5.74 6.52
C ALA A 96 20.17 6.67 6.91
N ALA A 97 20.40 7.97 6.84
CA ALA A 97 19.37 8.98 7.09
C ALA A 97 18.88 9.63 5.78
N SER A 98 19.36 9.20 4.62
CA SER A 98 18.91 9.67 3.32
C SER A 98 18.97 8.56 2.27
N PRO A 99 18.23 8.68 1.17
CA PRO A 99 18.26 7.71 0.08
C PRO A 99 19.63 7.48 -0.53
N GLU A 100 20.47 8.53 -0.58
CA GLU A 100 21.83 8.46 -1.13
C GLU A 100 22.80 7.71 -0.22
N ALA A 101 22.53 7.72 1.10
CA ALA A 101 23.35 7.02 2.08
C ALA A 101 23.02 5.53 2.19
N LEU A 102 21.90 5.07 1.57
CA LEU A 102 21.43 3.70 1.68
C LEU A 102 22.36 2.71 0.96
N ASP A 103 22.62 1.57 1.58
CA ASP A 103 23.36 0.46 0.96
C ASP A 103 22.53 -0.19 -0.15
N ARG A 104 22.75 0.19 -1.39
CA ARG A 104 22.04 -0.32 -2.59
C ARG A 104 22.51 -1.71 -3.04
N ALA A 105 23.44 -2.34 -2.34
CA ALA A 105 23.80 -3.74 -2.55
C ALA A 105 22.80 -4.71 -1.87
N LYS A 106 21.86 -4.16 -1.12
CA LYS A 106 20.78 -4.89 -0.44
C LYS A 106 19.41 -4.41 -0.92
N PRO A 107 18.42 -5.31 -1.06
CA PRO A 107 17.07 -4.86 -1.33
C PRO A 107 16.52 -4.09 -0.13
N THR A 108 15.69 -3.12 -0.45
CA THR A 108 14.96 -2.28 0.51
C THR A 108 13.51 -2.74 0.57
N VAL A 109 12.99 -2.96 1.76
CA VAL A 109 11.61 -3.37 2.03
C VAL A 109 10.87 -2.21 2.70
N LEU A 110 9.79 -1.73 2.10
CA LEU A 110 8.92 -0.71 2.67
C LEU A 110 7.65 -1.36 3.24
N PHE A 111 7.41 -1.15 4.52
CA PHE A 111 6.16 -1.48 5.20
C PHE A 111 5.33 -0.21 5.38
N THR A 112 4.08 -0.24 4.94
CA THR A 112 3.08 0.78 5.23
C THR A 112 1.95 0.18 6.05
N ALA A 113 1.43 0.90 7.04
CA ALA A 113 0.35 0.40 7.88
C ALA A 113 -0.67 1.48 8.22
N ALA A 114 -1.88 1.02 8.54
CA ALA A 114 -2.97 1.86 9.02
C ALA A 114 -3.40 2.95 8.01
N GLN A 115 -3.49 2.63 6.73
CA GLN A 115 -4.19 3.46 5.75
C GLN A 115 -5.68 3.56 6.11
N HIS A 116 -6.29 2.44 6.54
CA HIS A 116 -7.62 2.47 7.15
C HIS A 116 -7.50 2.59 8.66
N GLY A 117 -8.05 3.66 9.22
CA GLY A 117 -7.82 3.97 10.62
C GLY A 117 -8.43 2.97 11.60
N ASN A 118 -9.51 2.28 11.25
CA ASN A 118 -10.13 1.26 12.10
C ASN A 118 -9.44 -0.11 12.05
N GLU A 119 -8.39 -0.26 11.25
CA GLU A 119 -7.60 -1.49 11.14
C GLU A 119 -6.42 -1.46 12.12
N GLN A 120 -6.74 -1.43 13.41
CA GLN A 120 -5.83 -1.10 14.50
C GLN A 120 -4.68 -2.11 14.69
N SER A 121 -4.90 -3.40 14.43
CA SER A 121 -3.88 -4.42 14.67
C SER A 121 -2.71 -4.36 13.70
N ALA A 122 -2.91 -3.79 12.50
CA ALA A 122 -1.85 -3.56 11.52
C ALA A 122 -0.72 -2.71 12.12
N LYS A 123 -1.07 -1.58 12.72
CA LYS A 123 -0.16 -0.68 13.41
C LYS A 123 0.55 -1.37 14.59
N GLU A 124 -0.20 -2.05 15.45
CA GLU A 124 0.40 -2.70 16.63
C GLU A 124 1.40 -3.79 16.24
N ALA A 125 1.10 -4.56 15.19
CA ALA A 125 2.03 -5.57 14.66
C ALA A 125 3.31 -4.97 14.09
N VAL A 126 3.19 -3.83 13.41
CA VAL A 126 4.33 -3.10 12.86
C VAL A 126 5.19 -2.50 13.99
N LEU A 127 4.60 -2.08 15.11
CA LEU A 127 5.37 -1.64 16.28
C LEU A 127 6.17 -2.80 16.91
N TRP A 128 5.65 -4.03 16.90
CA TRP A 128 6.43 -5.21 17.29
C TRP A 128 7.59 -5.46 16.32
N LEU A 129 7.33 -5.35 15.02
CA LEU A 129 8.38 -5.50 14.00
C LEU A 129 9.52 -4.48 14.20
N LEU A 130 9.18 -3.21 14.45
CA LEU A 130 10.14 -2.14 14.72
C LEU A 130 11.00 -2.44 15.95
N ARG A 131 10.39 -2.90 17.06
CA ARG A 131 11.12 -3.32 18.25
C ARG A 131 12.10 -4.43 17.94
N ASP A 132 11.64 -5.48 17.26
CA ASP A 132 12.45 -6.68 17.03
C ASP A 132 13.57 -6.45 16.01
N LEU A 133 13.40 -5.47 15.11
CA LEU A 133 14.47 -4.96 14.25
C LEU A 133 15.49 -4.11 15.03
N ALA A 134 15.04 -3.30 15.99
CA ALA A 134 15.91 -2.43 16.76
C ALA A 134 16.72 -3.20 17.82
N VAL A 135 16.06 -4.00 18.64
CA VAL A 135 16.65 -4.62 19.84
C VAL A 135 16.35 -6.12 19.98
N GLY A 136 15.61 -6.72 19.04
CA GLY A 136 15.19 -8.11 19.09
C GLY A 136 15.93 -9.02 18.11
N ASP A 137 15.32 -10.18 17.85
CA ASP A 137 15.91 -11.27 17.07
C ASP A 137 15.83 -11.09 15.54
N LEU A 138 15.13 -10.04 15.06
CA LEU A 138 15.12 -9.68 13.63
C LEU A 138 16.28 -8.76 13.22
N ARG A 139 16.97 -8.13 14.17
CA ARG A 139 18.11 -7.25 13.89
C ARG A 139 19.18 -7.86 12.96
N PRO A 140 19.54 -9.17 13.05
CA PRO A 140 20.49 -9.79 12.13
C PRO A 140 20.08 -9.75 10.65
N LEU A 141 18.76 -9.58 10.32
CA LEU A 141 18.28 -9.48 8.95
C LEU A 141 18.77 -8.20 8.25
N LEU A 142 19.10 -7.14 9.01
CA LEU A 142 19.66 -5.88 8.48
C LEU A 142 21.02 -6.08 7.77
N LYS A 143 21.67 -7.22 7.96
CA LYS A 143 22.84 -7.61 7.16
C LYS A 143 22.49 -7.94 5.71
N LYS A 144 21.22 -8.28 5.44
CA LYS A 144 20.74 -8.74 4.12
C LYS A 144 19.78 -7.78 3.44
N VAL A 145 19.04 -6.97 4.21
CA VAL A 145 18.02 -6.05 3.72
C VAL A 145 18.09 -4.71 4.43
N ASN A 146 17.66 -3.65 3.75
CA ASN A 146 17.26 -2.39 4.40
C ASN A 146 15.76 -2.43 4.64
N VAL A 147 15.28 -1.81 5.71
CA VAL A 147 13.85 -1.81 6.05
C VAL A 147 13.38 -0.39 6.33
N LEU A 148 12.33 0.01 5.64
CA LEU A 148 11.61 1.25 5.81
C LEU A 148 10.23 0.94 6.39
N VAL A 149 9.79 1.69 7.39
CA VAL A 149 8.50 1.43 8.04
C VAL A 149 7.74 2.73 8.28
N MET A 150 6.55 2.82 7.74
CA MET A 150 5.57 3.86 8.05
C MET A 150 4.48 3.25 8.95
N PRO A 151 4.59 3.37 10.28
CA PRO A 151 3.75 2.59 11.19
C PRO A 151 2.28 3.07 11.23
N GLN A 152 2.04 4.32 10.85
CA GLN A 152 0.70 4.92 10.90
C GLN A 152 0.60 5.99 9.81
N THR A 153 -0.07 5.67 8.70
CA THR A 153 -0.23 6.60 7.58
C THR A 153 -1.52 7.43 7.67
N ASN A 154 -2.49 7.01 8.50
CA ASN A 154 -3.75 7.70 8.77
C ASN A 154 -3.93 7.96 10.29
N PRO A 155 -3.21 8.92 10.88
CA PRO A 155 -3.35 9.25 12.30
C PRO A 155 -4.77 9.65 12.73
N TYR A 156 -5.48 10.42 11.89
CA TYR A 156 -6.85 10.86 12.16
C TYR A 156 -7.84 9.68 12.22
N GLY A 157 -7.90 8.89 11.16
CA GLY A 157 -8.80 7.73 11.12
C GLY A 157 -8.49 6.72 12.23
N ASN A 158 -7.20 6.57 12.60
CA ASN A 158 -6.78 5.73 13.71
C ASN A 158 -7.27 6.25 15.06
N PHE A 159 -7.17 7.58 15.30
CA PHE A 159 -7.69 8.23 16.50
C PHE A 159 -9.22 8.07 16.61
N MET A 160 -9.93 8.33 15.52
CA MET A 160 -11.39 8.23 15.45
C MET A 160 -11.89 6.77 15.35
N ASN A 161 -11.00 5.81 15.11
CA ASN A 161 -11.31 4.41 14.83
C ASN A 161 -12.30 4.24 13.66
N ILE A 162 -12.09 5.01 12.60
CA ILE A 162 -12.86 4.96 11.35
C ILE A 162 -11.97 4.61 10.17
N ARG A 163 -12.55 4.13 9.07
CA ARG A 163 -11.82 3.75 7.85
C ARG A 163 -11.17 4.96 7.16
N ALA A 164 -11.95 6.04 7.02
CA ALA A 164 -11.58 7.23 6.28
C ALA A 164 -10.52 8.08 7.02
N ASN A 165 -9.91 9.02 6.30
CA ASN A 165 -9.02 10.03 6.83
C ASN A 165 -9.78 11.31 7.23
N GLU A 166 -9.06 12.40 7.56
CA GLU A 166 -9.59 13.69 8.01
C GLU A 166 -10.42 14.46 6.97
N ILE A 167 -10.35 14.08 5.71
CA ILE A 167 -11.17 14.65 4.61
C ILE A 167 -12.17 13.64 4.04
N ASP A 168 -12.52 12.62 4.84
CA ASP A 168 -13.49 11.56 4.51
C ASP A 168 -13.15 10.73 3.26
N LEU A 169 -11.85 10.49 3.01
CA LEU A 169 -11.37 9.66 1.92
C LEU A 169 -10.94 8.27 2.40
N ASP A 170 -11.27 7.25 1.60
CA ASP A 170 -10.62 5.94 1.65
C ASP A 170 -9.23 6.06 1.03
N MET A 171 -8.19 6.07 1.88
CA MET A 171 -6.81 6.26 1.45
C MET A 171 -6.33 5.18 0.48
N ASN A 172 -6.83 3.94 0.61
CA ASN A 172 -6.49 2.85 -0.32
C ASN A 172 -7.36 2.87 -1.61
N ARG A 173 -7.95 4.03 -1.93
CA ARG A 173 -8.61 4.40 -3.18
C ARG A 173 -8.15 5.79 -3.66
N ASP A 174 -6.96 6.21 -3.21
CA ASP A 174 -6.45 7.55 -3.47
C ASP A 174 -5.05 7.56 -4.13
N HIS A 175 -4.50 6.40 -4.47
CA HIS A 175 -3.14 6.24 -4.99
C HIS A 175 -2.94 6.75 -6.43
N ILE A 176 -3.99 7.18 -7.11
CA ILE A 176 -3.93 7.91 -8.39
C ILE A 176 -4.15 9.42 -8.18
N LYS A 177 -5.13 9.79 -7.36
CA LYS A 177 -5.52 11.21 -7.16
C LYS A 177 -4.54 11.94 -6.23
N LEU A 178 -4.06 11.26 -5.20
CA LEU A 178 -3.15 11.80 -4.18
C LEU A 178 -3.73 13.02 -3.44
N GLU A 179 -5.02 12.96 -3.05
CA GLU A 179 -5.68 14.00 -2.28
C GLU A 179 -5.34 13.93 -0.79
N ALA A 180 -5.15 12.71 -0.26
CA ALA A 180 -4.84 12.46 1.15
C ALA A 180 -3.35 12.68 1.46
N GLU A 181 -3.04 13.44 2.49
CA GLU A 181 -1.65 13.70 2.93
C GLU A 181 -0.88 12.42 3.27
N GLY A 182 -1.56 11.42 3.85
CA GLY A 182 -0.95 10.11 4.14
C GLY A 182 -0.54 9.35 2.88
N VAL A 183 -1.35 9.40 1.82
CA VAL A 183 -1.03 8.76 0.53
C VAL A 183 0.09 9.53 -0.17
N GLN A 184 0.06 10.86 -0.14
CA GLN A 184 1.17 11.67 -0.66
C GLN A 184 2.48 11.35 0.06
N ALA A 185 2.45 11.13 1.38
CA ALA A 185 3.63 10.74 2.16
C ALA A 185 4.16 9.36 1.73
N ILE A 186 3.28 8.36 1.50
CA ILE A 186 3.67 7.05 0.97
C ILE A 186 4.38 7.19 -0.37
N HIS A 187 3.78 7.91 -1.33
CA HIS A 187 4.38 8.12 -2.66
C HIS A 187 5.68 8.93 -2.59
N ARG A 188 5.78 9.92 -1.69
CA ARG A 188 7.01 10.68 -1.46
C ARG A 188 8.15 9.78 -0.98
N VAL A 189 7.87 8.91 0.00
CA VAL A 189 8.84 7.93 0.48
C VAL A 189 9.20 6.94 -0.63
N PHE A 190 8.21 6.36 -1.31
CA PHE A 190 8.46 5.41 -2.39
C PHE A 190 9.37 5.99 -3.49
N ARG A 191 9.07 7.18 -3.99
CA ARG A 191 9.88 7.84 -5.03
C ARG A 191 11.30 8.16 -4.60
N ALA A 192 11.45 8.62 -3.35
CA ALA A 192 12.78 8.97 -2.84
C ALA A 192 13.66 7.74 -2.62
N TRP A 193 13.09 6.68 -2.06
CA TRP A 193 13.84 5.49 -1.65
C TRP A 193 13.84 4.37 -2.70
N MET A 194 12.88 4.34 -3.62
CA MET A 194 12.70 3.34 -4.68
C MET A 194 12.91 1.89 -4.19
N PRO A 195 12.15 1.44 -3.17
CA PRO A 195 12.31 0.12 -2.59
C PRO A 195 12.09 -0.99 -3.64
N GLU A 196 12.75 -2.11 -3.46
CA GLU A 196 12.57 -3.31 -4.28
C GLU A 196 11.33 -4.10 -3.88
N VAL A 197 10.91 -3.96 -2.62
CA VAL A 197 9.76 -4.68 -2.05
C VAL A 197 8.90 -3.71 -1.26
N THR A 198 7.58 -3.81 -1.42
CA THR A 198 6.62 -3.08 -0.58
C THR A 198 5.57 -4.03 -0.02
N ILE A 199 5.08 -3.75 1.17
CA ILE A 199 3.94 -4.44 1.76
C ILE A 199 3.06 -3.47 2.53
N ASP A 200 1.79 -3.44 2.16
CA ASP A 200 0.76 -2.64 2.81
C ASP A 200 -0.04 -3.50 3.78
N VAL A 201 -0.20 -3.04 5.02
CA VAL A 201 -0.74 -3.85 6.12
C VAL A 201 -2.13 -3.39 6.50
N HIS A 202 -3.09 -4.29 6.30
CA HIS A 202 -4.53 -4.09 6.45
C HIS A 202 -5.22 -5.13 7.34
N GLU A 203 -6.49 -4.93 7.58
CA GLU A 203 -7.40 -5.92 8.14
C GLU A 203 -8.63 -6.09 7.25
N LYS A 204 -9.11 -7.32 7.11
CA LYS A 204 -10.36 -7.63 6.40
C LYS A 204 -11.28 -8.50 7.25
N GLY A 205 -12.49 -8.74 6.76
CA GLY A 205 -13.44 -9.67 7.38
C GLY A 205 -12.80 -11.04 7.69
N ASP A 206 -13.25 -11.66 8.77
CA ASP A 206 -12.63 -12.81 9.44
C ASP A 206 -13.04 -14.18 8.87
N ASP A 207 -13.61 -14.24 7.67
CA ASP A 207 -14.19 -15.47 7.12
C ASP A 207 -13.14 -16.52 6.72
N TYR A 208 -11.90 -16.11 6.47
CA TYR A 208 -10.85 -17.00 5.98
C TYR A 208 -9.75 -17.27 7.01
N TYR A 209 -8.66 -16.52 6.98
CA TYR A 209 -7.47 -16.81 7.77
C TYR A 209 -7.16 -15.71 8.77
N ARG A 210 -6.36 -16.06 9.77
CA ARG A 210 -5.80 -15.09 10.71
C ARG A 210 -4.93 -14.07 10.01
N VAL A 211 -4.20 -14.48 8.97
CA VAL A 211 -3.41 -13.63 8.11
C VAL A 211 -3.39 -14.18 6.69
N SER A 212 -3.48 -13.31 5.71
CA SER A 212 -3.27 -13.62 4.29
C SER A 212 -2.40 -12.53 3.66
N ILE A 213 -1.58 -12.89 2.68
CA ILE A 213 -0.76 -11.96 1.94
C ILE A 213 -0.99 -12.22 0.46
N GLY A 214 -1.17 -11.16 -0.32
CA GLY A 214 -1.31 -11.25 -1.78
C GLY A 214 -0.34 -10.32 -2.47
N CYS A 215 0.14 -10.72 -3.64
CA CYS A 215 0.94 -9.86 -4.51
C CYS A 215 0.06 -9.07 -5.49
N VAL A 216 0.68 -8.29 -6.37
CA VAL A 216 0.03 -7.56 -7.47
C VAL A 216 -0.73 -8.48 -8.42
N SER A 217 -1.74 -7.93 -9.09
CA SER A 217 -2.55 -8.64 -10.10
C SER A 217 -2.66 -7.88 -11.41
N ASN A 218 -2.20 -6.63 -11.50
CA ASN A 218 -2.23 -5.85 -12.73
C ASN A 218 -1.20 -6.42 -13.73
N ILE A 219 -1.65 -6.79 -14.92
CA ILE A 219 -0.81 -7.46 -15.94
C ILE A 219 0.18 -6.55 -16.68
N ASN A 220 0.17 -5.25 -16.38
CA ASN A 220 1.24 -4.35 -16.81
C ASN A 220 2.51 -4.49 -15.97
N ILE A 221 2.41 -5.14 -14.80
CA ILE A 221 3.55 -5.45 -13.94
C ILE A 221 4.14 -6.78 -14.40
N GLY A 222 5.46 -6.87 -14.48
CA GLY A 222 6.18 -8.01 -15.04
C GLY A 222 5.69 -9.36 -14.50
N TRP A 223 5.41 -10.29 -15.42
CA TRP A 223 4.95 -11.64 -15.06
C TRP A 223 5.96 -12.37 -14.17
N ASP A 224 7.25 -12.24 -14.48
CA ASP A 224 8.32 -12.89 -13.69
C ASP A 224 8.30 -12.42 -12.22
N LEU A 225 8.01 -11.14 -11.96
CA LEU A 225 7.85 -10.60 -10.61
C LEU A 225 6.64 -11.20 -9.89
N GLN A 226 5.52 -11.34 -10.60
CA GLN A 226 4.30 -11.93 -10.03
C GLN A 226 4.49 -13.41 -9.71
N ASP A 227 5.12 -14.17 -10.63
CA ASP A 227 5.41 -15.58 -10.47
C ASP A 227 6.39 -15.84 -9.32
N PHE A 228 7.47 -15.07 -9.24
CA PHE A 228 8.43 -15.12 -8.14
C PHE A 228 7.78 -14.75 -6.80
N SER A 229 6.93 -13.72 -6.78
CA SER A 229 6.18 -13.34 -5.59
C SER A 229 5.36 -14.51 -5.03
N ARG A 230 4.66 -15.25 -5.89
CA ARG A 230 3.82 -16.39 -5.47
C ARG A 230 4.64 -17.64 -5.17
N LYS A 231 5.48 -18.07 -6.13
CA LYS A 231 6.15 -19.37 -6.05
C LYS A 231 7.36 -19.41 -5.15
N VAL A 232 7.95 -18.25 -4.84
CA VAL A 232 9.12 -18.16 -3.97
C VAL A 232 8.78 -17.45 -2.67
N ILE A 233 8.43 -16.17 -2.73
CA ILE A 233 8.25 -15.36 -1.51
C ILE A 233 7.07 -15.88 -0.68
N LEU A 234 5.87 -15.99 -1.26
CA LEU A 234 4.68 -16.44 -0.52
C LEU A 234 4.74 -17.92 -0.15
N ALA A 235 5.37 -18.76 -0.96
CA ALA A 235 5.58 -20.18 -0.62
C ALA A 235 6.47 -20.35 0.63
N GLU A 236 7.54 -19.57 0.77
CA GLU A 236 8.37 -19.59 1.99
C GLU A 236 7.65 -18.97 3.19
N VAL A 237 6.80 -17.94 2.98
CA VAL A 237 5.91 -17.41 4.03
C VAL A 237 4.97 -18.51 4.54
N GLU A 238 4.29 -19.23 3.65
CA GLU A 238 3.40 -20.33 4.00
C GLU A 238 4.13 -21.40 4.81
N LYS A 239 5.30 -21.82 4.36
CA LYS A 239 6.13 -22.81 5.04
C LYS A 239 6.58 -22.33 6.42
N SER A 240 6.95 -21.06 6.57
CA SER A 240 7.33 -20.44 7.84
C SER A 240 6.15 -20.39 8.82
N LEU A 241 4.97 -19.98 8.34
CA LEU A 241 3.76 -19.91 9.15
C LEU A 241 3.26 -21.30 9.59
N LYS A 242 3.30 -22.29 8.69
CA LYS A 242 2.97 -23.70 9.05
C LYS A 242 3.84 -24.23 10.19
N LYS A 243 5.14 -23.93 10.21
CA LYS A 243 6.04 -24.31 11.31
C LYS A 243 5.64 -23.66 12.64
N ARG A 244 4.95 -22.52 12.61
CA ARG A 244 4.46 -21.80 13.79
C ARG A 244 3.00 -22.15 14.14
N ASN A 245 2.44 -23.19 13.51
CA ASN A 245 1.03 -23.60 13.65
C ASN A 245 0.03 -22.50 13.22
N PHE A 246 0.39 -21.70 12.22
CA PHE A 246 -0.50 -20.75 11.55
C PHE A 246 -0.96 -21.32 10.21
N THR A 247 -2.24 -21.17 9.93
CA THR A 247 -2.77 -21.36 8.57
C THR A 247 -2.42 -20.14 7.73
N PHE A 248 -2.13 -20.33 6.47
CA PHE A 248 -1.88 -19.29 5.49
C PHE A 248 -2.63 -19.56 4.20
N HIS A 249 -2.96 -18.50 3.53
CA HIS A 249 -3.55 -18.52 2.20
C HIS A 249 -3.24 -17.18 1.50
N GLU A 250 -3.03 -17.20 0.20
CA GLU A 250 -2.88 -15.95 -0.56
C GLU A 250 -4.18 -15.13 -0.48
N TYR A 251 -4.06 -13.82 -0.40
CA TYR A 251 -5.19 -12.91 -0.26
C TYR A 251 -6.16 -13.02 -1.44
N LEU A 252 -7.42 -13.24 -1.14
CA LEU A 252 -8.51 -13.35 -2.10
C LEU A 252 -9.62 -12.35 -1.78
N VAL A 253 -10.37 -11.99 -2.81
CA VAL A 253 -11.66 -11.33 -2.68
C VAL A 253 -12.76 -12.15 -3.33
N THR A 254 -13.97 -11.97 -2.82
CA THR A 254 -15.19 -12.51 -3.42
C THR A 254 -15.93 -11.38 -4.11
N GLU A 255 -16.41 -11.65 -5.30
CA GLU A 255 -17.11 -10.71 -6.15
C GLU A 255 -18.34 -11.35 -6.78
N ASP A 256 -19.40 -10.60 -7.01
CA ASP A 256 -20.59 -11.07 -7.72
C ASP A 256 -20.29 -11.16 -9.23
N LEU A 257 -20.53 -12.32 -9.83
CA LEU A 257 -20.44 -12.47 -11.29
C LEU A 257 -21.51 -11.60 -11.97
N GLY A 258 -21.09 -10.84 -12.96
CA GLY A 258 -21.97 -9.93 -13.72
C GLY A 258 -21.91 -8.46 -13.28
N VAL A 259 -21.14 -8.14 -12.25
CA VAL A 259 -20.74 -6.76 -11.96
C VAL A 259 -19.40 -6.49 -12.63
N ASP A 260 -19.33 -5.48 -13.49
CA ASP A 260 -18.04 -5.01 -14.03
C ASP A 260 -17.29 -4.28 -12.92
N THR A 261 -16.34 -4.96 -12.30
CA THR A 261 -15.57 -4.46 -11.17
C THR A 261 -14.15 -4.08 -11.56
N SER A 262 -13.88 -4.03 -12.85
CA SER A 262 -12.58 -3.56 -13.38
C SER A 262 -12.17 -2.19 -12.81
N SER A 263 -13.13 -1.44 -12.29
CA SER A 263 -12.93 -0.10 -11.72
C SER A 263 -12.69 -0.04 -10.20
N GLY A 264 -12.52 -1.18 -9.50
CA GLY A 264 -12.38 -1.18 -8.02
C GLY A 264 -13.62 -0.69 -7.25
N ALA A 265 -14.69 -0.37 -7.95
CA ALA A 265 -15.88 0.32 -7.45
C ALA A 265 -16.98 -0.61 -6.94
N ALA A 266 -16.68 -1.86 -6.65
CA ALA A 266 -17.64 -2.89 -6.24
C ALA A 266 -18.13 -2.75 -4.79
N TYR A 267 -18.52 -1.57 -4.37
CA TYR A 267 -19.27 -1.37 -3.13
C TYR A 267 -20.73 -0.93 -3.36
N GLY A 268 -21.23 -1.08 -4.58
CA GLY A 268 -22.65 -0.89 -4.89
C GLY A 268 -23.48 -2.02 -4.29
N ARG A 269 -24.34 -1.71 -3.30
CA ARG A 269 -25.42 -2.60 -2.86
C ARG A 269 -26.43 -2.71 -4.01
N GLY A 270 -26.19 -3.63 -4.95
CA GLY A 270 -27.17 -4.00 -5.95
C GLY A 270 -28.28 -4.89 -5.35
N GLU A 271 -29.43 -4.92 -6.02
CA GLU A 271 -30.64 -5.64 -5.60
C GLU A 271 -30.38 -7.15 -5.34
N ALA A 272 -30.99 -7.66 -4.29
CA ALA A 272 -30.84 -9.04 -3.84
C ALA A 272 -31.50 -10.05 -4.78
N GLY A 273 -30.70 -10.77 -5.56
CA GLY A 273 -31.06 -12.00 -6.25
C GLY A 273 -29.99 -13.08 -6.00
N PRO A 274 -30.25 -14.37 -6.29
CA PRO A 274 -29.20 -15.39 -6.23
C PRO A 274 -28.12 -15.02 -7.24
N ARG A 275 -26.97 -14.58 -6.74
CA ARG A 275 -25.82 -14.16 -7.54
C ARG A 275 -24.78 -15.25 -7.51
N GLU A 276 -24.20 -15.51 -8.66
CA GLU A 276 -23.05 -16.37 -8.77
C GLU A 276 -21.81 -15.59 -8.30
N GLU A 277 -21.14 -16.07 -7.25
CA GLU A 277 -19.95 -15.44 -6.69
C GLU A 277 -18.70 -15.95 -7.39
N MET A 278 -17.81 -15.03 -7.73
CA MET A 278 -16.47 -15.29 -8.22
C MET A 278 -15.46 -15.07 -7.10
N LYS A 279 -14.54 -16.01 -6.88
CA LYS A 279 -13.36 -15.78 -6.04
C LYS A 279 -12.15 -15.54 -6.94
N ARG A 280 -11.40 -14.53 -6.63
CA ARG A 280 -10.24 -14.09 -7.39
C ARG A 280 -9.14 -13.54 -6.50
N TYR A 281 -7.95 -13.37 -7.04
CA TYR A 281 -6.95 -12.52 -6.41
C TYR A 281 -7.50 -11.10 -6.29
N SER A 282 -6.87 -10.27 -5.49
CA SER A 282 -7.33 -8.91 -5.23
C SER A 282 -7.48 -8.07 -6.52
N THR A 283 -7.68 -6.78 -6.42
CA THR A 283 -7.95 -5.91 -7.56
C THR A 283 -6.74 -5.75 -8.50
N THR A 284 -7.03 -5.44 -9.77
CA THR A 284 -6.04 -4.98 -10.76
C THR A 284 -5.89 -3.45 -10.75
N ASP A 285 -6.70 -2.74 -9.95
CA ASP A 285 -6.76 -1.29 -9.90
C ASP A 285 -5.43 -0.67 -9.46
N LEU A 286 -4.96 0.34 -10.20
CA LEU A 286 -3.79 1.13 -9.85
C LEU A 286 -4.08 2.16 -8.74
N ASN A 287 -5.33 2.31 -8.33
CA ASN A 287 -5.73 3.21 -7.26
C ASN A 287 -5.65 2.56 -5.86
N ASP A 288 -5.05 1.38 -5.75
CA ASP A 288 -4.67 0.76 -4.49
C ASP A 288 -3.16 0.84 -4.24
N GLY A 289 -2.75 0.84 -2.98
CA GLY A 289 -1.34 0.99 -2.60
C GLY A 289 -0.42 -0.07 -3.16
N ARG A 290 -0.92 -1.30 -3.35
CA ARG A 290 -0.13 -2.41 -3.85
C ARG A 290 0.17 -2.29 -5.34
N ASN A 291 -0.86 -2.16 -6.21
CA ASN A 291 -0.63 -2.08 -7.65
C ASN A 291 0.00 -0.75 -8.06
N SER A 292 -0.32 0.37 -7.38
CA SER A 292 0.27 1.69 -7.68
C SER A 292 1.78 1.76 -7.45
N LEU A 293 2.29 1.02 -6.47
CA LEU A 293 3.72 0.92 -6.22
C LEU A 293 4.35 -0.22 -7.04
N GLY A 294 3.61 -1.30 -7.27
CA GLY A 294 4.04 -2.43 -8.09
C GLY A 294 4.29 -2.09 -9.55
N ILE A 295 3.56 -1.11 -10.12
CA ILE A 295 3.67 -0.71 -11.54
C ILE A 295 5.08 -0.21 -11.93
N PHE A 296 5.91 0.11 -10.94
CA PHE A 296 7.33 0.48 -11.11
C PHE A 296 8.27 -0.74 -11.11
N GLU A 297 7.75 -1.92 -11.46
CA GLU A 297 8.47 -3.20 -11.37
C GLU A 297 9.05 -3.42 -9.95
N THR A 298 8.16 -3.31 -8.97
CA THR A 298 8.44 -3.52 -7.54
C THR A 298 7.67 -4.76 -7.08
N LEU A 299 8.30 -5.64 -6.31
CA LEU A 299 7.60 -6.74 -5.63
C LEU A 299 6.68 -6.14 -4.58
N SER A 300 5.41 -5.97 -4.91
CA SER A 300 4.45 -5.25 -4.06
C SER A 300 3.35 -6.17 -3.57
N PHE A 301 3.06 -6.08 -2.25
CA PHE A 301 2.18 -6.98 -1.54
C PHE A 301 1.17 -6.19 -0.69
N ILE A 302 0.10 -6.90 -0.33
CA ILE A 302 -0.83 -6.50 0.72
C ILE A 302 -0.91 -7.63 1.73
N GLN A 303 -0.88 -7.31 3.03
CA GLN A 303 -1.19 -8.24 4.09
C GLN A 303 -2.51 -7.87 4.73
N GLU A 304 -3.38 -8.87 4.88
CA GLU A 304 -4.68 -8.73 5.51
C GLU A 304 -4.75 -9.60 6.75
N GLY A 305 -5.00 -8.98 7.89
CA GLY A 305 -5.30 -9.68 9.14
C GLY A 305 -6.80 -9.88 9.31
N ALA A 306 -7.21 -10.87 10.08
CA ALA A 306 -8.61 -11.04 10.45
C ALA A 306 -9.06 -9.88 11.34
N SER A 307 -10.09 -9.15 10.92
CA SER A 307 -10.60 -7.97 11.61
C SER A 307 -11.86 -8.29 12.42
N ARG A 308 -11.91 -7.75 13.63
CA ARG A 308 -13.13 -7.63 14.44
C ARG A 308 -13.43 -6.20 14.85
N HIS A 309 -12.50 -5.29 14.61
CA HIS A 309 -12.58 -3.87 14.99
C HIS A 309 -12.85 -3.65 16.49
N ASP A 310 -12.44 -4.62 17.33
CA ASP A 310 -12.62 -4.56 18.78
C ASP A 310 -11.28 -4.51 19.51
N LEU A 311 -11.29 -4.00 20.73
CA LEU A 311 -10.11 -3.88 21.58
C LEU A 311 -9.77 -5.20 22.28
N GLU A 312 -10.76 -6.04 22.57
CA GLU A 312 -10.56 -7.29 23.33
C GLU A 312 -9.68 -8.28 22.57
N THR A 313 -9.80 -8.33 21.24
CA THR A 313 -9.00 -9.21 20.38
C THR A 313 -7.75 -8.55 19.84
N LEU A 314 -7.46 -7.31 20.17
CA LEU A 314 -6.34 -6.54 19.59
C LEU A 314 -4.99 -7.25 19.74
N ARG A 315 -4.70 -7.82 20.91
CA ARG A 315 -3.47 -8.57 21.17
C ARG A 315 -3.29 -9.75 20.23
N ASP A 316 -4.35 -10.54 20.06
CA ASP A 316 -4.30 -11.73 19.20
C ASP A 316 -4.20 -11.34 17.73
N ARG A 317 -4.94 -10.33 17.28
CA ARG A 317 -4.88 -9.80 15.92
C ARG A 317 -3.50 -9.22 15.60
N ALA A 318 -2.91 -8.43 16.51
CA ALA A 318 -1.55 -7.93 16.37
C ALA A 318 -0.52 -9.07 16.27
N ARG A 319 -0.67 -10.13 17.09
CA ARG A 319 0.18 -11.32 17.02
C ARG A 319 0.06 -12.05 15.69
N TRP A 320 -1.16 -12.18 15.15
CA TRP A 320 -1.37 -12.82 13.84
C TRP A 320 -0.70 -12.03 12.73
N GLN A 321 -0.95 -10.73 12.69
CA GLN A 321 -0.32 -9.80 11.75
C GLN A 321 1.21 -9.86 11.84
N TYR A 322 1.76 -9.75 13.05
CA TYR A 322 3.20 -9.80 13.28
C TYR A 322 3.85 -11.10 12.76
N ASN A 323 3.21 -12.25 12.98
CA ASN A 323 3.75 -13.51 12.45
C ASN A 323 3.80 -13.52 10.92
N GLY A 324 2.82 -12.91 10.24
CA GLY A 324 2.84 -12.70 8.79
C GLY A 324 3.99 -11.79 8.35
N LEU A 325 4.11 -10.60 8.96
CA LEU A 325 5.18 -9.64 8.64
C LEU A 325 6.57 -10.22 8.88
N ARG A 326 6.75 -10.92 9.99
CA ARG A 326 8.01 -11.60 10.33
C ARG A 326 8.35 -12.67 9.29
N ALA A 327 7.42 -13.57 8.96
CA ALA A 327 7.63 -14.59 7.96
C ALA A 327 7.93 -14.01 6.58
N PHE A 328 7.25 -12.91 6.23
CA PHE A 328 7.49 -12.18 4.99
C PHE A 328 8.90 -11.57 4.93
N LEU A 329 9.31 -10.85 5.97
CA LEU A 329 10.66 -10.26 6.02
C LEU A 329 11.76 -11.32 6.03
N GLU A 330 11.57 -12.42 6.77
CA GLU A 330 12.47 -13.57 6.76
C GLU A 330 12.59 -14.19 5.35
N SER A 331 11.47 -14.32 4.61
CA SER A 331 11.45 -14.81 3.23
C SER A 331 12.22 -13.87 2.29
N VAL A 332 11.92 -12.57 2.30
CA VAL A 332 12.64 -11.58 1.48
C VAL A 332 14.13 -11.56 1.80
N ALA A 333 14.51 -11.56 3.07
CA ALA A 333 15.91 -11.60 3.48
C ALA A 333 16.61 -12.93 3.11
N GLY A 334 15.86 -14.04 3.05
CA GLY A 334 16.34 -15.33 2.57
C GLY A 334 16.70 -15.31 1.08
N HIS A 335 15.98 -14.54 0.29
CA HIS A 335 16.12 -14.38 -1.17
C HIS A 335 16.63 -13.00 -1.59
N ALA A 336 17.35 -12.28 -0.71
CA ALA A 336 17.73 -10.89 -0.92
C ALA A 336 18.49 -10.64 -2.25
N VAL A 337 19.41 -11.53 -2.62
CA VAL A 337 20.20 -11.41 -3.85
C VAL A 337 19.31 -11.59 -5.09
N GLU A 338 18.41 -12.57 -5.07
CA GLU A 338 17.48 -12.85 -6.17
C GLU A 338 16.47 -11.72 -6.33
N VAL A 339 15.91 -11.21 -5.23
CA VAL A 339 15.00 -10.04 -5.21
C VAL A 339 15.67 -8.83 -5.83
N LEU A 340 16.88 -8.47 -5.36
CA LEU A 340 17.60 -7.29 -5.86
C LEU A 340 17.89 -7.42 -7.36
N LYS A 341 18.37 -8.59 -7.77
CA LYS A 341 18.70 -8.86 -9.19
C LYS A 341 17.45 -8.77 -10.06
N MET A 342 16.37 -9.45 -9.67
CA MET A 342 15.12 -9.50 -10.45
C MET A 342 14.53 -8.12 -10.65
N VAL A 343 14.32 -7.35 -9.58
CA VAL A 343 13.76 -6.00 -9.66
C VAL A 343 14.64 -5.07 -10.51
N LYS A 344 15.95 -5.14 -10.33
CA LYS A 344 16.89 -4.33 -11.12
C LYS A 344 16.83 -4.68 -12.62
N ASP A 345 16.80 -5.97 -12.94
CA ASP A 345 16.74 -6.43 -14.33
C ASP A 345 15.40 -6.09 -14.97
N ASP A 346 14.28 -6.21 -14.25
CA ASP A 346 12.94 -5.87 -14.78
C ASP A 346 12.78 -4.37 -15.02
N ARG A 347 13.25 -3.54 -14.08
CA ARG A 347 13.28 -2.07 -14.28
C ARG A 347 14.13 -1.68 -15.48
N ALA A 348 15.28 -2.32 -15.67
CA ALA A 348 16.15 -2.07 -16.83
C ALA A 348 15.46 -2.52 -18.14
N ARG A 349 14.89 -3.74 -18.18
CA ARG A 349 14.15 -4.26 -19.33
C ARG A 349 12.95 -3.39 -19.70
N LEU A 350 12.22 -2.89 -18.72
CA LEU A 350 11.09 -1.96 -18.94
C LEU A 350 11.58 -0.67 -19.63
N LEU A 351 12.65 -0.08 -19.11
CA LEU A 351 13.22 1.14 -19.68
C LEU A 351 13.73 0.94 -21.11
N GLU A 352 14.43 -0.17 -21.37
CA GLU A 352 14.93 -0.53 -22.70
C GLU A 352 13.78 -0.74 -23.69
N ARG A 353 12.72 -1.49 -23.33
CA ARG A 353 11.53 -1.67 -24.17
C ARG A 353 10.85 -0.35 -24.50
N ALA A 354 10.63 0.50 -23.49
CA ALA A 354 10.00 1.79 -23.67
C ALA A 354 10.84 2.73 -24.56
N ALA A 355 12.17 2.68 -24.46
CA ALA A 355 13.08 3.43 -25.32
C ALA A 355 13.11 2.89 -26.76
N ALA A 356 13.01 1.57 -26.95
CA ALA A 356 13.00 0.96 -28.28
C ALA A 356 11.69 1.27 -29.05
N SER A 357 10.55 1.39 -28.34
CA SER A 357 9.21 1.67 -28.90
C SER A 357 8.84 0.73 -30.04
N ALA A 358 8.99 -0.57 -29.80
CA ALA A 358 8.60 -1.59 -30.76
C ALA A 358 7.08 -1.72 -30.81
N GLU A 359 6.52 -2.06 -31.99
CA GLU A 359 5.06 -2.21 -32.16
C GLU A 359 4.43 -3.28 -31.27
N ASN A 360 5.21 -4.27 -30.84
CA ASN A 360 4.77 -5.31 -29.91
C ASN A 360 4.95 -4.95 -28.42
N ASP A 361 5.49 -3.77 -28.10
CA ASP A 361 5.50 -3.27 -26.72
C ASP A 361 4.15 -2.62 -26.42
N VAL A 362 3.26 -3.37 -25.78
CA VAL A 362 1.89 -2.96 -25.49
C VAL A 362 1.69 -2.64 -24.01
N VAL A 363 0.74 -1.76 -23.74
CA VAL A 363 0.21 -1.47 -22.39
C VAL A 363 -1.27 -1.82 -22.36
N HIS A 364 -1.67 -2.53 -21.34
CA HIS A 364 -3.03 -2.99 -21.15
C HIS A 364 -3.83 -1.92 -20.39
N LEU A 365 -4.81 -1.34 -21.07
CA LEU A 365 -5.64 -0.25 -20.54
C LEU A 365 -6.88 -0.76 -19.79
N ARG A 366 -7.34 -1.97 -20.16
CA ARG A 366 -8.46 -2.66 -19.51
C ARG A 366 -8.16 -4.14 -19.42
N MET A 367 -8.62 -4.74 -18.35
CA MET A 367 -8.41 -6.16 -18.08
C MET A 367 -9.60 -6.76 -17.32
N LYS A 368 -9.67 -8.08 -17.26
CA LYS A 368 -10.67 -8.85 -16.53
C LYS A 368 -10.05 -10.05 -15.87
N PHE A 369 -10.62 -10.52 -14.78
CA PHE A 369 -10.26 -11.81 -14.21
C PHE A 369 -10.77 -12.96 -15.08
N ALA A 370 -9.97 -14.02 -15.16
CA ALA A 370 -10.23 -15.17 -16.00
C ALA A 370 -9.97 -16.50 -15.25
N ARG A 371 -10.68 -17.55 -15.67
CA ARG A 371 -10.42 -18.91 -15.18
C ARG A 371 -9.12 -19.43 -15.77
N ASP A 372 -8.38 -20.20 -15.00
CA ASP A 372 -7.25 -20.97 -15.48
C ASP A 372 -7.64 -22.46 -15.54
N PRO A 373 -7.65 -23.08 -16.73
CA PRO A 373 -7.94 -24.51 -16.86
C PRO A 373 -6.95 -25.41 -16.10
N ALA A 374 -5.72 -24.93 -15.86
CA ALA A 374 -4.71 -25.65 -15.08
C ALA A 374 -4.95 -25.56 -13.56
N GLN A 375 -5.74 -24.58 -13.12
CA GLN A 375 -6.13 -24.38 -11.71
C GLN A 375 -7.64 -24.13 -11.59
N PRO A 376 -8.49 -25.13 -11.91
CA PRO A 376 -9.94 -24.92 -11.98
C PRO A 376 -10.59 -24.68 -10.62
N GLU A 377 -9.95 -25.12 -9.56
CA GLU A 377 -10.44 -25.05 -8.18
C GLU A 377 -9.34 -24.59 -7.22
N LEU A 378 -9.76 -24.04 -6.11
CA LEU A 378 -8.87 -23.64 -5.01
C LEU A 378 -9.36 -24.25 -3.71
N LEU A 379 -8.46 -24.87 -2.95
CA LEU A 379 -8.73 -25.37 -1.61
C LEU A 379 -8.39 -24.28 -0.58
N LEU A 380 -9.40 -23.84 0.16
CA LEU A 380 -9.27 -22.89 1.26
C LEU A 380 -9.44 -23.56 2.61
N LYS A 381 -8.86 -22.94 3.62
CA LYS A 381 -9.20 -23.15 5.03
C LYS A 381 -10.12 -22.01 5.48
N ARG A 382 -11.36 -22.26 5.79
CA ARG A 382 -12.31 -21.27 6.27
C ARG A 382 -12.56 -21.42 7.77
N PHE A 383 -12.87 -20.31 8.44
CA PHE A 383 -13.37 -20.36 9.80
C PHE A 383 -14.89 -20.53 9.80
N GLU A 384 -15.35 -21.64 10.35
CA GLU A 384 -16.76 -21.87 10.60
C GLU A 384 -17.12 -21.36 12.01
N ARG A 385 -18.01 -20.38 12.09
CA ARG A 385 -18.47 -19.84 13.37
C ARG A 385 -19.56 -20.75 13.93
N VAL A 386 -19.37 -21.19 15.16
CA VAL A 386 -20.37 -22.04 15.83
C VAL A 386 -21.55 -21.23 16.39
N ALA A 387 -21.39 -19.94 16.60
CA ALA A 387 -22.46 -19.00 16.93
C ALA A 387 -22.07 -17.59 16.50
N SER A 388 -23.01 -16.83 15.95
CA SER A 388 -22.80 -15.43 15.63
C SER A 388 -23.26 -14.57 16.81
N PRO A 389 -22.37 -13.93 17.57
CA PRO A 389 -22.78 -12.89 18.48
C PRO A 389 -23.27 -11.68 17.68
N ILE A 390 -24.22 -10.96 18.24
CA ILE A 390 -24.70 -9.68 17.70
C ILE A 390 -23.48 -8.75 17.56
N ARG A 391 -23.22 -8.26 16.35
CA ARG A 391 -22.16 -7.27 16.13
C ARG A 391 -22.52 -6.01 16.90
N GLY A 392 -21.76 -5.70 17.94
CA GLY A 392 -21.82 -4.40 18.60
C GLY A 392 -21.25 -3.34 17.66
N VAL A 393 -21.98 -2.27 17.43
CA VAL A 393 -21.46 -1.08 16.75
C VAL A 393 -20.73 -0.25 17.80
N LEU A 394 -19.45 0.00 17.58
CA LEU A 394 -18.70 1.01 18.34
C LEU A 394 -19.34 2.36 18.05
N LYS A 395 -20.00 2.94 19.05
CA LYS A 395 -20.32 4.36 19.08
C LYS A 395 -19.24 5.03 19.93
N VAL A 396 -18.35 5.72 19.26
CA VAL A 396 -17.34 6.50 19.95
C VAL A 396 -17.63 7.97 19.66
N ASP A 397 -18.31 8.64 20.59
CA ASP A 397 -18.31 10.09 20.65
C ASP A 397 -17.00 10.52 21.32
N LYS A 398 -16.00 10.82 20.52
CA LYS A 398 -14.69 11.26 21.00
C LYS A 398 -14.50 12.74 20.78
N LYS A 399 -13.97 13.39 21.83
CA LYS A 399 -13.43 14.75 21.74
C LYS A 399 -11.97 14.70 21.34
N ALA A 400 -11.49 15.75 20.69
CA ALA A 400 -10.08 15.86 20.32
C ALA A 400 -9.16 15.61 21.53
N GLY A 401 -8.20 14.70 21.39
CA GLY A 401 -7.24 14.35 22.43
C GLY A 401 -7.65 13.22 23.38
N GLU A 402 -8.85 12.67 23.27
CA GLU A 402 -9.25 11.51 24.06
C GLU A 402 -8.74 10.20 23.46
N THR A 403 -8.24 9.33 24.32
CA THR A 403 -7.77 7.99 23.93
C THR A 403 -8.91 6.98 24.03
N LEU A 404 -9.03 6.08 23.06
CA LEU A 404 -9.96 4.94 23.14
C LEU A 404 -9.53 3.99 24.25
N SER A 405 -10.48 3.66 25.13
CA SER A 405 -10.29 2.72 26.23
C SER A 405 -11.28 1.55 26.13
N ALA A 406 -11.04 0.50 26.91
CA ALA A 406 -11.98 -0.64 26.97
C ALA A 406 -13.39 -0.23 27.45
N GLY A 407 -13.53 0.88 28.18
CA GLY A 407 -14.81 1.42 28.63
C GLY A 407 -15.61 2.13 27.54
N ASP A 408 -14.95 2.55 26.46
CA ASP A 408 -15.59 3.20 25.31
C ASP A 408 -16.18 2.19 24.34
N ILE A 409 -15.95 0.90 24.58
CA ILE A 409 -16.34 -0.22 23.73
C ILE A 409 -17.41 -1.03 24.46
N ALA A 410 -18.56 -1.21 23.82
CA ALA A 410 -19.59 -2.08 24.38
C ALA A 410 -19.01 -3.50 24.59
N PRO A 411 -19.29 -4.15 25.75
CA PRO A 411 -18.77 -5.48 26.03
C PRO A 411 -19.21 -6.46 24.94
N TYR A 412 -18.22 -7.10 24.33
CA TYR A 412 -18.45 -8.19 23.37
C TYR A 412 -18.66 -9.50 24.15
N PRO A 413 -19.60 -10.33 23.74
CA PRO A 413 -19.67 -11.70 24.23
C PRO A 413 -18.38 -12.44 23.87
N ALA A 414 -17.99 -13.39 24.69
CA ALA A 414 -16.79 -14.22 24.45
C ALA A 414 -16.72 -14.68 22.99
N PRO A 415 -15.53 -14.63 22.36
CA PRO A 415 -15.40 -15.03 20.97
C PRO A 415 -15.95 -16.45 20.79
N PRO A 416 -16.78 -16.70 19.76
CA PRO A 416 -17.32 -18.04 19.52
C PRO A 416 -16.15 -19.01 19.25
N SER A 417 -16.34 -20.27 19.62
CA SER A 417 -15.40 -21.32 19.23
C SER A 417 -15.34 -21.38 17.70
N VAL A 418 -14.13 -21.33 17.15
CA VAL A 418 -13.90 -21.33 15.71
C VAL A 418 -13.42 -22.70 15.30
N LYS A 419 -14.10 -23.32 14.34
CA LYS A 419 -13.68 -24.55 13.70
C LYS A 419 -13.08 -24.19 12.33
N VAL A 420 -11.90 -24.72 12.02
CA VAL A 420 -11.30 -24.60 10.69
C VAL A 420 -11.82 -25.75 9.83
N VAL A 421 -12.40 -25.40 8.68
CA VAL A 421 -12.94 -26.38 7.70
C VAL A 421 -12.32 -26.14 6.34
N ASP A 422 -12.21 -27.23 5.56
CA ASP A 422 -11.76 -27.15 4.18
C ASP A 422 -12.94 -26.75 3.28
N GLU A 423 -12.71 -25.77 2.40
CA GLU A 423 -13.67 -25.31 1.41
C GLU A 423 -13.05 -25.41 0.02
N VAL A 424 -13.73 -26.12 -0.90
CA VAL A 424 -13.35 -26.16 -2.31
C VAL A 424 -14.06 -25.01 -3.03
N VAL A 425 -13.29 -24.06 -3.53
CA VAL A 425 -13.77 -22.94 -4.33
C VAL A 425 -13.87 -23.36 -5.80
N LYS A 426 -15.10 -23.49 -6.31
CA LYS A 426 -15.37 -23.90 -7.70
C LYS A 426 -15.37 -22.75 -8.70
N HIS A 427 -15.70 -21.54 -8.25
CA HIS A 427 -15.70 -20.32 -9.07
C HIS A 427 -14.40 -19.54 -8.84
N TRP A 428 -13.29 -20.17 -9.19
CA TRP A 428 -11.95 -19.62 -9.03
C TRP A 428 -11.43 -18.99 -10.32
N PHE A 429 -10.94 -17.75 -10.24
CA PHE A 429 -10.47 -16.93 -11.35
C PHE A 429 -9.05 -16.41 -11.04
N PRO A 430 -8.01 -17.25 -11.14
CA PRO A 430 -6.64 -16.86 -10.82
C PRO A 430 -5.97 -16.03 -11.91
N GLY A 431 -6.46 -16.11 -13.14
CA GLY A 431 -5.88 -15.42 -14.29
C GLY A 431 -6.39 -13.99 -14.43
N VAL A 432 -5.63 -13.16 -15.15
CA VAL A 432 -6.05 -11.84 -15.62
C VAL A 432 -5.75 -11.76 -17.12
N GLU A 433 -6.72 -11.34 -17.92
CA GLU A 433 -6.63 -11.19 -19.36
C GLU A 433 -6.88 -9.73 -19.78
N PRO A 434 -6.13 -9.22 -20.77
CA PRO A 434 -6.38 -7.90 -21.30
C PRO A 434 -7.68 -7.88 -22.14
N THR A 435 -8.47 -6.82 -21.99
CA THR A 435 -9.65 -6.56 -22.83
C THR A 435 -9.45 -5.38 -23.76
N LEU A 436 -8.50 -4.50 -23.46
CA LEU A 436 -8.04 -3.42 -24.33
C LEU A 436 -6.56 -3.16 -24.11
N SER A 437 -5.80 -3.09 -25.21
CA SER A 437 -4.38 -2.79 -25.18
C SER A 437 -4.02 -1.78 -26.26
N VAL A 438 -2.98 -0.99 -26.02
CA VAL A 438 -2.41 -0.05 -26.98
C VAL A 438 -0.91 -0.26 -27.10
N ALA A 439 -0.34 -0.02 -28.29
CA ALA A 439 1.11 0.05 -28.41
C ALA A 439 1.62 1.23 -27.58
N ARG A 440 2.71 1.06 -26.83
CA ARG A 440 3.31 2.13 -26.02
C ARG A 440 3.79 3.26 -26.93
N PRO A 441 3.28 4.51 -26.79
CA PRO A 441 3.76 5.64 -27.57
C PRO A 441 5.14 6.12 -27.07
N ARG A 442 5.73 7.03 -27.79
CA ARG A 442 6.94 7.73 -27.32
C ARG A 442 6.65 8.65 -26.14
N GLY A 443 5.45 9.18 -26.06
CA GLY A 443 5.03 10.04 -24.96
C GLY A 443 3.72 10.73 -25.23
N TYR A 444 3.45 11.72 -24.43
CA TYR A 444 2.20 12.51 -24.48
C TYR A 444 2.50 14.01 -24.35
N ILE A 445 1.67 14.82 -24.98
CA ILE A 445 1.66 16.27 -24.84
C ILE A 445 0.51 16.64 -23.91
N VAL A 446 0.83 17.40 -22.87
CA VAL A 446 -0.13 18.03 -21.96
C VAL A 446 -0.01 19.54 -22.09
N ARG A 447 -1.12 20.27 -22.21
CA ARG A 447 -1.09 21.73 -22.39
C ARG A 447 -0.54 22.44 -21.16
N GLY A 448 0.10 23.60 -21.39
CA GLY A 448 0.77 24.38 -20.34
C GLY A 448 -0.16 24.90 -19.24
N ASP A 449 -1.46 25.00 -19.50
CA ASP A 449 -2.49 25.40 -18.54
C ASP A 449 -2.98 24.24 -17.62
N ARG A 450 -2.53 22.99 -17.87
CA ARG A 450 -2.94 21.79 -17.13
C ARG A 450 -1.92 21.41 -16.05
N LEU A 451 -1.59 22.37 -15.22
CA LEU A 451 -0.69 22.13 -14.06
C LEU A 451 -1.26 21.12 -13.06
N ASP A 452 -2.58 21.02 -12.94
CA ASP A 452 -3.27 20.02 -12.15
C ASP A 452 -2.83 18.59 -12.50
N ILE A 453 -2.81 18.26 -13.80
CA ILE A 453 -2.33 16.97 -14.30
C ILE A 453 -0.84 16.80 -14.03
N VAL A 454 -0.04 17.82 -14.38
CA VAL A 454 1.42 17.76 -14.28
C VAL A 454 1.88 17.58 -12.82
N GLU A 455 1.27 18.29 -11.88
CA GLU A 455 1.58 18.14 -10.45
C GLU A 455 1.23 16.74 -9.93
N THR A 456 0.11 16.17 -10.36
CA THR A 456 -0.26 14.79 -10.03
C THR A 456 0.72 13.78 -10.62
N LEU A 457 1.11 13.94 -11.90
CA LEU A 457 2.12 13.09 -12.54
C LEU A 457 3.45 13.12 -11.79
N LEU A 458 3.94 14.31 -11.45
CA LEU A 458 5.16 14.48 -10.66
C LEU A 458 5.04 13.85 -9.27
N ALA A 459 3.90 14.00 -8.62
CA ALA A 459 3.63 13.41 -7.32
C ALA A 459 3.58 11.88 -7.38
N LEU A 460 3.13 11.29 -8.49
CA LEU A 460 3.17 9.85 -8.77
C LEU A 460 4.57 9.34 -9.18
N GLY A 461 5.55 10.22 -9.36
CA GLY A 461 6.90 9.83 -9.77
C GLY A 461 7.11 9.78 -11.28
N VAL A 462 6.21 10.35 -12.06
CA VAL A 462 6.36 10.51 -13.51
C VAL A 462 7.27 11.69 -13.81
N GLU A 463 8.27 11.49 -14.66
CA GLU A 463 9.12 12.54 -15.15
C GLU A 463 8.41 13.33 -16.25
N VAL A 464 8.43 14.67 -16.13
CA VAL A 464 7.80 15.59 -17.06
C VAL A 464 8.82 16.57 -17.60
N GLY A 465 8.78 16.83 -18.90
CA GLY A 465 9.56 17.87 -19.55
C GLY A 465 8.69 19.02 -20.07
N THR A 466 9.33 20.14 -20.36
CA THR A 466 8.69 21.34 -20.94
C THR A 466 9.27 21.66 -22.31
N PHE A 467 8.44 21.94 -23.29
CA PHE A 467 8.92 22.43 -24.59
C PHE A 467 9.54 23.82 -24.47
N ASP A 468 10.79 23.96 -24.91
CA ASP A 468 11.55 25.21 -24.88
C ASP A 468 11.12 26.18 -25.97
N LYS A 469 10.49 25.67 -27.04
CA LYS A 469 10.07 26.43 -28.22
C LYS A 469 8.72 25.96 -28.71
N SER A 470 7.93 26.89 -29.26
CA SER A 470 6.72 26.58 -30.02
C SER A 470 7.06 25.97 -31.38
N GLY A 471 6.20 25.08 -31.88
CA GLY A 471 6.39 24.43 -33.16
C GLY A 471 5.32 23.38 -33.45
N LEU A 472 5.58 22.53 -34.43
CA LEU A 472 4.68 21.41 -34.79
C LEU A 472 5.31 20.11 -34.32
N VAL A 473 4.47 19.24 -33.78
CA VAL A 473 4.82 17.85 -33.39
C VAL A 473 3.82 16.91 -34.04
N ASP A 474 4.30 15.82 -34.64
CA ASP A 474 3.43 14.76 -35.16
C ASP A 474 2.78 14.05 -33.96
N ALA A 475 1.49 14.25 -33.81
CA ALA A 475 0.72 13.70 -32.71
C ALA A 475 -0.57 13.03 -33.18
N GLU A 476 -1.09 12.16 -32.36
CA GLU A 476 -2.42 11.54 -32.51
C GLU A 476 -3.37 12.19 -31.52
N LEU A 477 -4.52 12.68 -32.04
CA LEU A 477 -5.60 13.13 -31.16
C LEU A 477 -6.68 12.04 -31.10
N TYR A 478 -7.41 12.12 -30.01
CA TYR A 478 -8.58 11.28 -29.77
C TYR A 478 -9.87 12.12 -29.93
N GLU A 479 -10.63 11.84 -30.97
CA GLU A 479 -11.98 12.36 -31.15
C GLU A 479 -12.95 11.44 -30.41
N VAL A 480 -13.68 11.98 -29.43
CA VAL A 480 -14.62 11.22 -28.60
C VAL A 480 -15.87 10.89 -29.41
N LYS A 481 -16.18 9.61 -29.55
CA LYS A 481 -17.34 9.11 -30.29
C LYS A 481 -18.53 8.83 -29.37
N ASP A 482 -18.27 8.24 -28.23
CA ASP A 482 -19.30 7.89 -27.25
C ASP A 482 -18.75 7.93 -25.83
N ILE A 483 -19.61 8.18 -24.87
CA ILE A 483 -19.31 8.25 -23.44
C ILE A 483 -20.36 7.45 -22.69
N VAL A 484 -19.91 6.40 -21.98
CA VAL A 484 -20.74 5.66 -21.04
C VAL A 484 -20.58 6.30 -19.66
N PRO A 485 -21.65 6.87 -19.09
CA PRO A 485 -21.58 7.48 -17.76
C PRO A 485 -21.16 6.48 -16.70
N ALA A 486 -20.46 6.95 -15.68
CA ALA A 486 -20.14 6.14 -14.51
C ALA A 486 -21.40 5.77 -13.73
N LYS A 487 -21.42 4.56 -13.17
CA LYS A 487 -22.49 4.11 -12.26
C LYS A 487 -22.29 4.63 -10.84
N LEU A 488 -21.11 5.13 -10.54
CA LEU A 488 -20.69 5.62 -9.22
C LEU A 488 -20.29 7.08 -9.31
N ASP A 489 -20.63 7.85 -8.29
CA ASP A 489 -20.54 9.32 -8.29
C ASP A 489 -19.12 9.89 -8.41
N TYR A 490 -18.08 9.13 -8.03
CA TYR A 490 -16.70 9.62 -8.02
C TYR A 490 -15.87 9.22 -9.24
N LEU A 491 -16.36 8.32 -10.08
CA LEU A 491 -15.68 7.89 -11.31
C LEU A 491 -16.47 8.33 -12.55
N ALA A 492 -15.83 9.08 -13.43
CA ALA A 492 -16.43 9.55 -14.67
C ALA A 492 -15.41 9.47 -15.81
N PRO A 493 -15.78 9.02 -16.98
CA PRO A 493 -16.87 8.12 -17.33
C PRO A 493 -16.54 6.66 -17.01
N GLU A 494 -17.52 5.73 -17.09
CA GLU A 494 -17.23 4.29 -16.97
C GLU A 494 -16.44 3.80 -18.18
N LYS A 495 -16.79 4.26 -19.38
CA LYS A 495 -16.12 3.95 -20.63
C LYS A 495 -16.18 5.14 -21.58
N ILE A 496 -15.16 5.31 -22.39
CA ILE A 496 -15.14 6.28 -23.49
C ILE A 496 -14.72 5.59 -24.78
N GLU A 497 -15.39 5.86 -25.87
CA GLU A 497 -15.02 5.42 -27.20
C GLU A 497 -14.40 6.55 -28.00
N VAL A 498 -13.30 6.29 -28.66
CA VAL A 498 -12.55 7.32 -29.41
C VAL A 498 -12.19 6.84 -30.81
N ALA A 499 -12.05 7.78 -31.73
CA ALA A 499 -11.35 7.59 -33.01
C ALA A 499 -10.02 8.34 -32.96
N THR A 500 -8.96 7.67 -33.36
CA THR A 500 -7.62 8.26 -33.41
C THR A 500 -7.39 8.94 -34.76
N LYS A 501 -6.83 10.14 -34.73
CA LYS A 501 -6.47 10.91 -35.94
C LYS A 501 -5.06 11.47 -35.81
N ALA A 502 -4.15 10.99 -36.66
CA ALA A 502 -2.79 11.51 -36.73
C ALA A 502 -2.74 12.83 -37.52
N LEU A 503 -2.14 13.87 -36.92
CA LEU A 503 -1.89 15.15 -37.59
C LEU A 503 -0.80 15.96 -36.88
N PRO A 504 -0.14 16.87 -37.61
CA PRO A 504 0.75 17.85 -37.01
C PRO A 504 -0.01 18.73 -36.01
N THR A 505 0.43 18.69 -34.76
CA THR A 505 -0.20 19.41 -33.64
C THR A 505 0.70 20.56 -33.22
N ALA A 506 0.13 21.77 -33.14
CA ALA A 506 0.87 22.94 -32.65
C ALA A 506 1.09 22.81 -31.13
N VAL A 507 2.35 22.92 -30.71
CA VAL A 507 2.73 23.06 -29.31
C VAL A 507 3.26 24.46 -29.06
N GLN A 508 3.01 24.95 -27.87
CA GLN A 508 3.53 26.24 -27.39
C GLN A 508 4.76 26.01 -26.51
N LYS A 509 5.66 27.00 -26.47
CA LYS A 509 6.66 27.05 -25.42
C LYS A 509 5.95 27.01 -24.05
N GLY A 510 6.33 26.09 -23.18
CA GLY A 510 5.69 25.90 -21.88
C GLY A 510 4.64 24.78 -21.85
N ASP A 511 4.23 24.23 -22.99
CA ASP A 511 3.49 22.95 -23.01
C ASP A 511 4.41 21.83 -22.49
N PHE A 512 3.81 20.78 -21.95
CA PHE A 512 4.54 19.69 -21.32
C PHE A 512 4.64 18.46 -22.24
N TYR A 513 5.74 17.76 -22.11
CA TYR A 513 5.98 16.46 -22.73
C TYR A 513 6.27 15.40 -21.67
N VAL A 514 5.51 14.32 -21.70
CA VAL A 514 5.65 13.17 -20.80
C VAL A 514 6.18 12.01 -21.63
N ALA A 515 7.46 11.74 -21.56
CA ALA A 515 8.08 10.62 -22.27
C ALA A 515 7.66 9.28 -21.63
N CYS A 516 7.43 8.23 -22.42
CA CYS A 516 7.21 6.89 -21.88
C CYS A 516 8.51 6.17 -21.49
N ALA A 517 9.67 6.55 -22.05
CA ALA A 517 10.96 5.96 -21.70
C ALA A 517 11.48 6.53 -20.37
N GLN A 518 10.91 6.08 -19.27
CA GLN A 518 11.22 6.49 -17.91
C GLN A 518 10.84 5.36 -16.91
N PRO A 519 11.24 5.42 -15.63
CA PRO A 519 10.87 4.39 -14.64
C PRO A 519 9.37 4.14 -14.52
N ALA A 520 8.53 5.16 -14.76
CA ALA A 520 7.06 5.07 -14.77
C ALA A 520 6.48 4.62 -16.12
N ALA A 521 7.24 3.93 -16.98
CA ALA A 521 6.85 3.62 -18.36
C ALA A 521 5.52 2.87 -18.48
N ASN A 522 5.19 1.99 -17.55
CA ASN A 522 3.90 1.29 -17.53
C ASN A 522 2.77 2.19 -17.02
N LEU A 523 3.06 3.08 -16.09
CA LEU A 523 2.09 3.96 -15.47
C LEU A 523 1.62 5.08 -16.42
N VAL A 524 2.53 5.68 -17.19
CA VAL A 524 2.24 6.84 -18.04
C VAL A 524 1.08 6.60 -19.01
N PRO A 525 1.04 5.53 -19.83
CA PRO A 525 -0.11 5.26 -20.69
C PRO A 525 -1.38 4.94 -19.89
N CYS A 526 -1.27 4.20 -18.76
CA CYS A 526 -2.41 3.92 -17.91
C CYS A 526 -3.09 5.18 -17.39
N LEU A 527 -2.33 6.25 -17.11
CA LEU A 527 -2.88 7.51 -16.64
C LEU A 527 -3.43 8.41 -17.75
N LEU A 528 -2.79 8.43 -18.92
CA LEU A 528 -3.01 9.46 -19.93
C LEU A 528 -3.83 8.98 -21.14
N GLU A 529 -4.05 7.68 -21.31
CA GLU A 529 -4.93 7.17 -22.35
C GLU A 529 -6.43 7.35 -21.98
N PRO A 530 -7.25 7.89 -22.90
CA PRO A 530 -8.67 8.20 -22.59
C PRO A 530 -9.52 6.94 -22.33
N GLN A 531 -9.12 5.78 -22.84
CA GLN A 531 -9.86 4.53 -22.69
C GLN A 531 -9.39 3.68 -21.50
N SER A 532 -8.41 4.16 -20.74
CA SER A 532 -7.88 3.45 -19.58
C SER A 532 -8.88 3.39 -18.43
N GLU A 533 -9.05 2.22 -17.84
CA GLU A 533 -9.82 2.06 -16.60
C GLU A 533 -9.10 2.66 -15.38
N PHE A 534 -7.81 2.95 -15.52
CA PHE A 534 -6.96 3.56 -14.48
C PHE A 534 -6.66 5.04 -14.75
N GLY A 535 -7.20 5.60 -15.84
CA GLY A 535 -6.82 6.92 -16.36
C GLY A 535 -7.32 8.09 -15.52
N LEU A 536 -6.59 9.21 -15.58
CA LEU A 536 -6.98 10.47 -14.93
C LEU A 536 -8.35 10.97 -15.37
N ILE A 537 -8.79 10.60 -16.58
CA ILE A 537 -10.13 10.91 -17.10
C ILE A 537 -11.26 10.36 -16.22
N ARG A 538 -11.00 9.32 -15.43
CA ARG A 538 -11.98 8.69 -14.53
C ARG A 538 -12.33 9.54 -13.31
N TYR A 539 -11.57 10.60 -13.05
CA TYR A 539 -11.72 11.41 -11.84
C TYR A 539 -12.16 12.84 -12.19
N TRP A 540 -13.31 13.24 -11.62
CA TRP A 540 -13.95 14.54 -11.90
C TRP A 540 -13.04 15.75 -11.67
N MET A 541 -12.13 15.66 -10.73
CA MET A 541 -11.22 16.75 -10.40
C MET A 541 -10.37 17.20 -11.59
N PHE A 542 -10.01 16.28 -12.50
CA PHE A 542 -9.18 16.61 -13.67
C PHE A 542 -9.98 17.17 -14.85
N LYS A 543 -11.31 17.12 -14.84
CA LYS A 543 -12.18 17.70 -15.90
C LYS A 543 -11.72 17.33 -17.33
N LEU A 544 -11.35 16.07 -17.53
CA LEU A 544 -10.80 15.57 -18.80
C LEU A 544 -11.86 15.03 -19.77
N VAL A 545 -13.11 14.91 -19.34
CA VAL A 545 -14.19 14.35 -20.17
C VAL A 545 -14.71 15.43 -21.11
N PRO A 546 -14.43 15.37 -22.43
CA PRO A 546 -15.01 16.28 -23.40
C PRO A 546 -16.45 15.87 -23.77
N GLU A 547 -17.19 16.73 -24.43
CA GLU A 547 -18.45 16.37 -25.04
C GLU A 547 -18.25 15.38 -26.21
N ALA A 548 -19.29 14.62 -26.57
CA ALA A 548 -19.27 13.75 -27.75
C ALA A 548 -19.00 14.59 -29.02
N GLY A 549 -18.10 14.14 -29.86
CA GLY A 549 -17.55 14.88 -30.98
C GLY A 549 -16.39 15.81 -30.64
N GLY A 550 -16.10 16.03 -29.36
CA GLY A 550 -14.95 16.80 -28.89
C GLY A 550 -13.63 16.03 -28.95
N VAL A 551 -12.54 16.76 -28.75
CA VAL A 551 -11.18 16.19 -28.73
C VAL A 551 -10.69 16.05 -27.29
N PHE A 552 -10.16 14.88 -26.96
CA PHE A 552 -9.51 14.64 -25.67
C PHE A 552 -8.27 15.55 -25.52
N PRO A 553 -8.07 16.23 -24.38
CA PRO A 553 -7.10 17.32 -24.30
C PRO A 553 -5.64 16.86 -24.09
N ILE A 554 -5.36 15.57 -24.15
CA ILE A 554 -4.01 14.99 -24.09
C ILE A 554 -3.71 14.34 -25.44
N PHE A 555 -2.53 14.62 -26.01
CA PHE A 555 -2.19 14.16 -27.34
C PHE A 555 -1.09 13.10 -27.27
N ARG A 556 -1.29 12.00 -27.96
CA ARG A 556 -0.36 10.89 -28.04
C ARG A 556 0.72 11.18 -29.07
N VAL A 557 1.97 10.87 -28.78
CA VAL A 557 3.12 11.12 -29.66
C VAL A 557 3.76 9.79 -30.05
N ALA A 558 3.66 9.43 -31.33
CA ALA A 558 4.20 8.19 -31.86
C ALA A 558 5.73 8.24 -32.11
N ARG A 559 6.29 9.43 -32.34
CA ARG A 559 7.72 9.67 -32.58
C ARG A 559 8.24 10.75 -31.64
N SER A 560 9.45 10.58 -31.12
CA SER A 560 10.06 11.61 -30.27
C SER A 560 10.02 12.98 -30.95
N PRO A 561 9.57 14.04 -30.25
CA PRO A 561 9.52 15.35 -30.84
C PRO A 561 10.91 15.87 -31.20
N ALA A 562 11.04 16.53 -32.37
CA ALA A 562 12.28 17.18 -32.77
C ALA A 562 12.54 18.50 -32.02
N LEU A 563 11.53 19.03 -31.33
CA LEU A 563 11.64 20.24 -30.52
C LEU A 563 12.39 19.96 -29.21
N PRO A 564 13.22 20.90 -28.74
CA PRO A 564 13.93 20.72 -27.48
C PRO A 564 12.95 20.70 -26.30
N VAL A 565 13.22 19.76 -25.39
CA VAL A 565 12.46 19.56 -24.17
C VAL A 565 13.44 19.54 -22.99
N THR A 566 13.20 20.37 -21.99
CA THR A 566 13.97 20.38 -20.74
C THR A 566 13.17 19.80 -19.58
N PRO A 567 13.83 19.11 -18.62
CA PRO A 567 13.12 18.57 -17.46
C PRO A 567 12.37 19.67 -16.70
N TYR A 568 11.10 19.45 -16.45
CA TYR A 568 10.30 20.34 -15.62
C TYR A 568 10.57 20.01 -14.14
N LYS A 569 11.03 21.00 -13.41
CA LYS A 569 11.23 20.87 -11.96
C LYS A 569 10.15 21.69 -11.25
N ARG A 570 9.40 21.05 -10.38
CA ARG A 570 8.41 21.71 -9.54
C ARG A 570 9.06 22.86 -8.78
N TRP A 571 8.45 24.05 -8.82
CA TRP A 571 8.93 25.23 -8.07
C TRP A 571 8.66 25.11 -6.55
N ARG A 572 7.79 24.20 -6.10
CA ARG A 572 7.48 23.99 -4.68
C ARG A 572 8.18 22.72 -4.20
N SER A 573 9.34 22.91 -3.58
CA SER A 573 10.00 21.93 -2.72
C SER A 573 9.37 21.97 -1.32
#